data_56cc39f206d3805987bf05876791c790
#
_entry.id   56cc39f206d3805987bf05876791c790
#
_cell.length_a   1.000
_cell.length_b   1.000
_cell.length_c   1.000
_cell.angle_alpha   90.00
_cell.angle_beta   90.00
_cell.angle_gamma   90.00
#
_symmetry.space_group_name_H-M   'P 1'
#
loop_
_entity.id
_entity.type
_entity.pdbx_description
1 polymer ?
#
loop_
_entity_poly.entity_id
_entity_poly.type
_entity_poly.pdbx_seq_one_letter_code
_entity_poly.pdbx_strand_id
1 'polypeptide(L)'
;QNDIVDIKPLSEFAFGRILLVGDAAHATTPNMGQGACMAVEDIAVLTSEVQKTDNIETAFDNFEKKRVNRTRYITNASSVIGKIAQLENPVLCRIRNFIFRNLPKSFVKKQMKQILAYDFYK
;
A
#
# COMPACT_ATOMS: atom_id res chain seq x y z
N GLN A 1 20.81 1.14 16.05
CA GLN A 1 20.03 1.94 15.09
C GLN A 1 19.56 0.95 14.02
N ASN A 2 18.28 0.69 13.94
CA ASN A 2 17.73 -0.19 12.91
C ASN A 2 17.32 0.67 11.73
N ASP A 3 17.91 0.43 10.56
CA ASP A 3 17.50 1.09 9.34
C ASP A 3 16.14 0.52 8.89
N ILE A 4 15.20 1.41 8.66
CA ILE A 4 13.90 1.03 8.06
C ILE A 4 14.10 0.99 6.55
N VAL A 5 14.01 -0.20 6.00
CA VAL A 5 14.16 -0.43 4.56
C VAL A 5 12.79 -0.67 3.95
N ASP A 6 12.49 0.03 2.87
CA ASP A 6 11.36 -0.29 1.98
C ASP A 6 11.88 -0.90 0.69
N ILE A 7 11.03 -1.62 -0.02
CA ILE A 7 11.32 -2.09 -1.37
C ILE A 7 10.60 -1.22 -2.39
N LYS A 8 11.23 -1.04 -3.56
CA LYS A 8 10.55 -0.42 -4.69
C LYS A 8 9.31 -1.25 -5.03
N PRO A 9 8.16 -0.61 -5.30
CA PRO A 9 6.96 -1.33 -5.69
C PRO A 9 7.24 -2.30 -6.84
N LEU A 10 6.96 -3.58 -6.61
CA LEU A 10 7.11 -4.61 -7.62
C LEU A 10 6.03 -4.47 -8.69
N SER A 11 6.34 -4.92 -9.90
CA SER A 11 5.39 -5.00 -11.01
C SER A 11 4.64 -6.33 -11.06
N GLU A 12 5.22 -7.37 -10.46
CA GLU A 12 4.74 -8.74 -10.51
C GLU A 12 4.84 -9.37 -9.13
N PHE A 13 3.84 -10.17 -8.76
CA PHE A 13 3.77 -10.94 -7.52
C PHE A 13 3.65 -12.44 -7.78
N ALA A 14 3.13 -12.83 -8.96
CA ALA A 14 2.90 -14.21 -9.34
C ALA A 14 3.96 -14.71 -10.33
N PHE A 15 4.56 -15.86 -10.04
CA PHE A 15 5.59 -16.50 -10.86
C PHE A 15 5.24 -17.99 -11.00
N GLY A 16 4.24 -18.30 -11.84
CA GLY A 16 3.69 -19.63 -11.96
C GLY A 16 3.08 -20.11 -10.64
N ARG A 17 3.69 -21.07 -9.98
CA ARG A 17 3.23 -21.64 -8.71
C ARG A 17 3.84 -20.96 -7.46
N ILE A 18 4.55 -19.86 -7.63
CA ILE A 18 5.11 -19.05 -6.56
C ILE A 18 4.35 -17.73 -6.50
N LEU A 19 3.89 -17.32 -5.33
CA LEU A 19 3.22 -16.06 -5.10
C LEU A 19 3.90 -15.30 -3.95
N LEU A 20 4.23 -14.04 -4.18
CA LEU A 20 4.68 -13.12 -3.14
C LEU A 20 3.47 -12.45 -2.48
N VAL A 21 3.46 -12.40 -1.14
CA VAL A 21 2.40 -11.77 -0.35
C VAL A 21 2.98 -10.98 0.82
N GLY A 22 2.25 -10.02 1.33
CA GLY A 22 2.68 -9.20 2.48
C GLY A 22 4.00 -8.48 2.21
N ASP A 23 4.89 -8.45 3.19
CA ASP A 23 6.17 -7.73 3.08
C ASP A 23 7.10 -8.29 2.00
N ALA A 24 6.96 -9.57 1.60
CA ALA A 24 7.70 -10.12 0.48
C ALA A 24 7.32 -9.46 -0.86
N ALA A 25 6.07 -9.00 -0.99
CA ALA A 25 5.56 -8.36 -2.20
C ALA A 25 5.65 -6.82 -2.14
N HIS A 26 5.42 -6.24 -0.95
CA HIS A 26 5.20 -4.79 -0.82
C HIS A 26 5.64 -4.22 0.54
N ALA A 27 6.82 -4.61 1.04
CA ALA A 27 7.37 -4.00 2.25
C ALA A 27 7.34 -2.47 2.15
N THR A 28 6.72 -1.82 3.12
CA THR A 28 6.51 -0.37 3.14
C THR A 28 6.98 0.24 4.44
N THR A 29 7.41 1.50 4.36
CA THR A 29 7.75 2.27 5.56
C THR A 29 6.52 2.40 6.49
N PRO A 30 6.71 2.42 7.83
CA PRO A 30 5.61 2.39 8.80
C PRO A 30 4.82 3.71 8.89
N ASN A 31 5.12 4.70 8.04
CA ASN A 31 4.59 6.07 8.11
C ASN A 31 3.05 6.15 8.10
N MET A 32 2.39 5.17 7.52
CA MET A 32 0.92 5.10 7.47
C MET A 32 0.33 3.96 8.31
N GLY A 33 1.15 3.09 8.88
CA GLY A 33 0.70 1.91 9.63
C GLY A 33 -0.08 0.89 8.80
N GLN A 34 0.06 0.91 7.46
CA GLN A 34 -0.77 0.11 6.56
C GLN A 34 -0.18 -1.25 6.17
N GLY A 35 1.09 -1.53 6.51
CA GLY A 35 1.75 -2.78 6.12
C GLY A 35 0.96 -4.03 6.53
N ALA A 36 0.63 -4.15 7.82
CA ALA A 36 -0.16 -5.26 8.33
C ALA A 36 -1.57 -5.31 7.72
N CYS A 37 -2.22 -4.15 7.52
CA CYS A 37 -3.54 -4.08 6.88
C CYS A 37 -3.49 -4.62 5.45
N MET A 38 -2.45 -4.26 4.67
CA MET A 38 -2.26 -4.78 3.31
C MET A 38 -2.04 -6.28 3.27
N ALA A 39 -1.30 -6.85 4.25
CA ALA A 39 -1.13 -8.29 4.35
C ALA A 39 -2.46 -9.01 4.67
N VAL A 40 -3.31 -8.43 5.51
CA VAL A 40 -4.68 -8.95 5.76
C VAL A 40 -5.54 -8.85 4.50
N GLU A 41 -5.47 -7.73 3.77
CA GLU A 41 -6.12 -7.59 2.46
C GLU A 41 -5.65 -8.67 1.48
N ASP A 42 -4.35 -8.99 1.44
CA ASP A 42 -3.80 -10.03 0.58
C ASP A 42 -4.44 -11.38 0.87
N ILE A 43 -4.53 -11.77 2.13
CA ILE A 43 -5.13 -13.05 2.53
C ILE A 43 -6.61 -13.11 2.11
N ALA A 44 -7.37 -12.03 2.31
CA ALA A 44 -8.78 -11.98 1.93
C ALA A 44 -8.96 -12.13 0.41
N VAL A 45 -8.16 -11.40 -0.39
CA VAL A 45 -8.23 -11.47 -1.85
C VAL A 45 -7.75 -12.84 -2.35
N LEU A 46 -6.62 -13.36 -1.84
CA LEU A 46 -6.10 -14.66 -2.24
C LEU A 46 -7.11 -15.78 -1.94
N THR A 47 -7.68 -15.80 -0.75
CA THR A 47 -8.70 -16.79 -0.37
C THR A 47 -9.90 -16.74 -1.34
N SER A 48 -10.36 -15.53 -1.67
CA SER A 48 -11.45 -15.35 -2.63
C SER A 48 -11.10 -15.87 -4.04
N GLU A 49 -9.88 -15.64 -4.51
CA GLU A 49 -9.49 -16.09 -5.85
C GLU A 49 -9.23 -17.60 -5.92
N VAL A 50 -8.65 -18.20 -4.89
CA VAL A 50 -8.47 -19.66 -4.81
C VAL A 50 -9.82 -20.40 -4.75
N GLN A 51 -10.84 -19.82 -4.12
CA GLN A 51 -12.18 -20.43 -4.09
C GLN A 51 -12.93 -20.38 -5.42
N LYS A 52 -12.49 -19.55 -6.39
CA LYS A 52 -13.16 -19.37 -7.68
C LYS A 52 -12.66 -20.29 -8.78
N THR A 53 -11.50 -20.90 -8.62
CA THR A 53 -10.88 -21.73 -9.64
C THR A 53 -10.03 -22.85 -9.03
N ASP A 54 -10.05 -24.02 -9.67
CA ASP A 54 -9.18 -25.14 -9.30
C ASP A 54 -7.75 -24.97 -9.82
N ASN A 55 -7.52 -24.00 -10.71
CA ASN A 55 -6.20 -23.71 -11.24
C ASN A 55 -5.51 -22.65 -10.39
N ILE A 56 -4.48 -23.07 -9.65
CA ILE A 56 -3.76 -22.21 -8.72
C ILE A 56 -3.02 -21.05 -9.42
N GLU A 57 -2.48 -21.25 -10.60
CA GLU A 57 -1.78 -20.22 -11.35
C GLU A 57 -2.76 -19.13 -11.81
N THR A 58 -3.95 -19.52 -12.25
CA THR A 58 -5.02 -18.57 -12.57
C THR A 58 -5.46 -17.77 -11.34
N ALA A 59 -5.55 -18.41 -10.18
CA ALA A 59 -5.87 -17.71 -8.91
C ALA A 59 -4.80 -16.68 -8.55
N PHE A 60 -3.52 -17.01 -8.73
CA PHE A 60 -2.40 -16.11 -8.45
C PHE A 60 -2.34 -14.93 -9.42
N ASP A 61 -2.57 -15.17 -10.71
CA ASP A 61 -2.67 -14.09 -11.70
C ASP A 61 -3.81 -13.11 -11.40
N ASN A 62 -4.97 -13.62 -10.97
CA ASN A 62 -6.10 -12.80 -10.60
C ASN A 62 -5.84 -12.00 -9.32
N PHE A 63 -5.20 -12.63 -8.32
CA PHE A 63 -4.73 -11.93 -7.12
C PHE A 63 -3.80 -10.78 -7.50
N GLU A 64 -2.78 -11.03 -8.32
CA GLU A 64 -1.81 -10.03 -8.75
C GLU A 64 -2.49 -8.82 -9.39
N LYS A 65 -3.40 -9.06 -10.36
CA LYS A 65 -4.15 -7.98 -11.05
C LYS A 65 -4.90 -7.07 -10.07
N LYS A 66 -5.42 -7.63 -8.99
CA LYS A 66 -6.14 -6.87 -7.96
C LYS A 66 -5.21 -6.13 -7.00
N ARG A 67 -4.04 -6.72 -6.69
CA ARG A 67 -3.20 -6.23 -5.60
C ARG A 67 -2.07 -5.29 -6.03
N VAL A 68 -1.41 -5.51 -7.18
CA VAL A 68 -0.25 -4.72 -7.62
C VAL A 68 -0.52 -3.20 -7.60
N ASN A 69 -1.63 -2.76 -8.18
CA ASN A 69 -1.94 -1.33 -8.23
C ASN A 69 -2.30 -0.76 -6.85
N ARG A 70 -3.01 -1.54 -6.04
CA ARG A 70 -3.40 -1.16 -4.68
C ARG A 70 -2.19 -0.99 -3.77
N THR A 71 -1.31 -1.99 -3.72
CA THR A 71 -0.11 -1.97 -2.88
C THR A 71 0.86 -0.89 -3.33
N ARG A 72 1.07 -0.72 -4.64
CA ARG A 72 1.88 0.37 -5.21
C ARG A 72 1.37 1.75 -4.77
N TYR A 73 0.06 1.96 -4.80
CA TYR A 73 -0.53 3.22 -4.33
C TYR A 73 -0.21 3.49 -2.86
N ILE A 74 -0.43 2.50 -1.99
CA ILE A 74 -0.19 2.63 -0.53
C ILE A 74 1.31 2.82 -0.23
N THR A 75 2.19 2.04 -0.85
CA THR A 75 3.65 2.14 -0.65
C THR A 75 4.16 3.52 -1.09
N ASN A 76 3.74 4.01 -2.25
CA ASN A 76 4.13 5.34 -2.72
C ASN A 76 3.59 6.45 -1.79
N ALA A 77 2.34 6.35 -1.36
CA ALA A 77 1.76 7.32 -0.43
C ALA A 77 2.50 7.33 0.91
N SER A 78 2.85 6.16 1.45
CA SER A 78 3.65 6.04 2.67
C SER A 78 5.03 6.67 2.53
N SER A 79 5.72 6.42 1.42
CA SER A 79 7.04 7.01 1.11
C SER A 79 6.97 8.54 1.01
N VAL A 80 5.96 9.08 0.31
CA VAL A 80 5.75 10.53 0.20
C VAL A 80 5.49 11.17 1.57
N ILE A 81 4.62 10.57 2.38
CA ILE A 81 4.34 11.05 3.74
C ILE A 81 5.60 11.03 4.60
N GLY A 82 6.40 9.96 4.51
CA GLY A 82 7.68 9.86 5.21
C GLY A 82 8.65 10.98 4.83
N LYS A 83 8.83 11.24 3.54
CA LYS A 83 9.69 12.33 3.03
C LYS A 83 9.21 13.70 3.53
N ILE A 84 7.90 13.93 3.51
CA ILE A 84 7.32 15.19 3.99
C ILE A 84 7.50 15.34 5.50
N ALA A 85 7.32 14.25 6.27
CA ALA A 85 7.48 14.26 7.72
C ALA A 85 8.92 14.53 8.15
N GLN A 86 9.90 14.01 7.40
CA GLN A 86 11.33 14.09 7.67
C GLN A 86 12.00 15.37 7.13
N LEU A 87 11.24 16.36 6.66
CA LEU A 87 11.80 17.65 6.23
C LEU A 87 12.49 18.35 7.41
N GLU A 88 13.77 18.64 7.27
CA GLU A 88 14.59 19.32 8.28
C GLU A 88 14.75 20.83 8.04
N ASN A 89 14.62 21.27 6.76
CA ASN A 89 14.75 22.68 6.43
C ASN A 89 13.62 23.51 7.07
N PRO A 90 13.94 24.53 7.90
CA PRO A 90 12.92 25.29 8.66
C PRO A 90 11.92 26.03 7.76
N VAL A 91 12.35 26.49 6.57
CA VAL A 91 11.46 27.16 5.61
C VAL A 91 10.47 26.15 5.02
N LEU A 92 10.94 24.98 4.59
CA LEU A 92 10.09 23.90 4.06
C LEU A 92 9.13 23.38 5.15
N CYS A 93 9.59 23.28 6.38
CA CYS A 93 8.72 22.92 7.52
C CYS A 93 7.59 23.92 7.73
N ARG A 94 7.87 25.23 7.64
CA ARG A 94 6.83 26.28 7.74
C ARG A 94 5.80 26.18 6.62
N ILE A 95 6.28 25.99 5.37
CA ILE A 95 5.40 25.80 4.20
C ILE A 95 4.53 24.55 4.37
N ARG A 96 5.13 23.43 4.74
CA ARG A 96 4.41 22.17 5.02
C ARG A 96 3.30 22.39 6.05
N ASN A 97 3.64 22.99 7.19
CA ASN A 97 2.70 23.22 8.29
C ASN A 97 1.57 24.17 7.87
N PHE A 98 1.88 25.18 7.07
CA PHE A 98 0.87 26.07 6.51
C PHE A 98 -0.11 25.33 5.59
N ILE A 99 0.41 24.49 4.68
CA ILE A 99 -0.41 23.67 3.78
C ILE A 99 -1.31 22.74 4.60
N PHE A 100 -0.77 21.99 5.57
CA PHE A 100 -1.55 21.05 6.38
C PHE A 100 -2.64 21.75 7.21
N ARG A 101 -2.36 22.95 7.69
CA ARG A 101 -3.34 23.76 8.45
C ARG A 101 -4.53 24.21 7.60
N ASN A 102 -4.30 24.41 6.30
CA ASN A 102 -5.30 24.92 5.36
C ASN A 102 -5.90 23.83 4.44
N LEU A 103 -5.54 22.55 4.64
CA LEU A 103 -6.09 21.45 3.84
C LEU A 103 -7.61 21.32 4.06
N PRO A 104 -8.41 21.32 2.99
CA PRO A 104 -9.85 21.09 3.11
C PRO A 104 -10.15 19.71 3.74
N LYS A 105 -11.04 19.68 4.73
CA LYS A 105 -11.45 18.44 5.39
C LYS A 105 -12.00 17.39 4.41
N SER A 106 -12.66 17.84 3.33
CA SER A 106 -13.16 16.98 2.26
C SER A 106 -12.04 16.25 1.52
N PHE A 107 -10.91 16.93 1.27
CA PHE A 107 -9.74 16.33 0.65
C PHE A 107 -9.13 15.24 1.55
N VAL A 108 -8.91 15.56 2.82
CA VAL A 108 -8.39 14.61 3.82
C VAL A 108 -9.31 13.39 3.92
N LYS A 109 -10.63 13.61 4.03
CA LYS A 109 -11.62 12.53 4.10
C LYS A 109 -11.60 11.64 2.85
N LYS A 110 -11.45 12.21 1.64
CA LYS A 110 -11.35 11.46 0.39
C LYS A 110 -10.09 10.57 0.36
N GLN A 111 -8.94 11.12 0.75
CA GLN A 111 -7.68 10.37 0.83
C GLN A 111 -7.77 9.23 1.86
N MET A 112 -8.28 9.52 3.05
CA MET A 112 -8.48 8.50 4.08
C MET A 112 -9.41 7.39 3.62
N LYS A 113 -10.49 7.72 2.91
CA LYS A 113 -11.40 6.72 2.34
C LYS A 113 -10.69 5.81 1.32
N GLN A 114 -9.84 6.36 0.46
CA GLN A 114 -9.07 5.57 -0.51
C GLN A 114 -8.07 4.63 0.16
N ILE A 115 -7.52 5.03 1.30
CA ILE A 115 -6.55 4.24 2.05
C ILE A 115 -7.25 3.15 2.88
N LEU A 116 -8.32 3.51 3.61
CA LEU A 116 -8.94 2.64 4.62
C LEU A 116 -10.12 1.80 4.10
N ALA A 117 -10.83 2.27 3.07
CA ALA A 117 -12.00 1.57 2.54
C ALA A 117 -11.64 0.78 1.28
N TYR A 118 -11.09 -0.41 1.47
CA TYR A 118 -10.87 -1.35 0.38
C TYR A 118 -12.05 -2.33 0.27
N ASP A 119 -12.61 -2.45 -0.92
CA ASP A 119 -13.68 -3.39 -1.19
C ASP A 119 -13.07 -4.70 -1.73
N PHE A 120 -13.09 -5.74 -0.90
CA PHE A 120 -12.50 -7.04 -1.21
C PHE A 120 -13.26 -7.83 -2.29
N TYR A 121 -14.50 -7.44 -2.57
CA TYR A 121 -15.41 -8.20 -3.43
C TYR A 121 -15.57 -7.62 -4.84
N LYS A 122 -14.88 -6.53 -5.14
CA LYS A 122 -14.83 -5.94 -6.47
C LYS A 122 -13.63 -6.48 -7.29
#